data_5a9d3920679fd1ffed98fa44ca75a172
#
_entry.id   5a9d3920679fd1ffed98fa44ca75a172
#
_cell.length_a   1.000
_cell.length_b   1.000
_cell.length_c   1.000
_cell.angle_alpha   90.00
_cell.angle_beta   90.00
_cell.angle_gamma   90.00
#
_symmetry.space_group_name_H-M   'P 1'
#
loop_
_entity.id
_entity.type
_entity.pdbx_description
1 polymer ?
#
loop_
_entity_poly.entity_id
_entity_poly.type
_entity_poly.pdbx_seq_one_letter_code
_entity_poly.pdbx_strand_id
1 'polypeptide(L)'
;MDNAALKARFFEKYRGEEIQNCIQCGSCSGSCPLAPFMDYGPRQLFELAREGDMEDVLKANTMWLCVSCYNCVVKCPRDIVITDHMYALKKMALGEGIQAPGAKLPDLYEAFRGPVERYGKITDIQVMNRYAFRHPVDVMKNTLLALKLAKRKRLEHKVHPVKNLAGFKKVMTKARELEKAS
;
A
#
# COMPACT_ATOMS: atom_id res chain seq x y z
N MET A 1 -12.59 -1.98 17.48
CA MET A 1 -11.60 -3.08 17.25
C MET A 1 -10.62 -3.07 18.40
N ASP A 2 -10.02 -4.23 18.72
CA ASP A 2 -9.07 -4.31 19.84
C ASP A 2 -7.68 -3.82 19.39
N ASN A 3 -7.30 -2.62 19.80
CA ASN A 3 -6.00 -2.00 19.52
C ASN A 3 -4.83 -2.86 20.04
N ALA A 4 -5.00 -3.55 21.15
CA ALA A 4 -3.97 -4.42 21.73
C ALA A 4 -3.69 -5.61 20.81
N ALA A 5 -4.73 -6.24 20.25
CA ALA A 5 -4.58 -7.33 19.30
C ALA A 5 -3.94 -6.87 17.99
N LEU A 6 -4.31 -5.67 17.49
CA LEU A 6 -3.69 -5.08 16.31
C LEU A 6 -2.20 -4.78 16.54
N LYS A 7 -1.86 -4.22 17.70
CA LYS A 7 -0.47 -3.95 18.08
C LYS A 7 0.35 -5.24 18.13
N ALA A 8 -0.13 -6.26 18.86
CA ALA A 8 0.56 -7.54 18.95
C ALA A 8 0.83 -8.12 17.56
N ARG A 9 -0.17 -8.12 16.68
CA ARG A 9 -0.04 -8.62 15.30
C ARG A 9 0.96 -7.83 14.48
N PHE A 10 1.01 -6.50 14.62
CA PHE A 10 1.99 -5.66 13.94
C PHE A 10 3.41 -5.97 14.38
N PHE A 11 3.63 -6.11 15.69
CA PHE A 11 4.96 -6.38 16.25
C PHE A 11 5.44 -7.79 15.96
N GLU A 12 4.58 -8.80 16.07
CA GLU A 12 4.93 -10.21 15.88
C GLU A 12 5.05 -10.60 14.39
N LYS A 13 4.06 -10.20 13.58
CA LYS A 13 3.96 -10.67 12.19
C LYS A 13 4.59 -9.74 11.16
N TYR A 14 4.62 -8.45 11.43
CA TYR A 14 5.03 -7.43 10.46
C TYR A 14 6.35 -6.75 10.81
N ARG A 15 7.16 -7.38 11.66
CA ARG A 15 8.47 -6.86 12.10
C ARG A 15 8.39 -5.47 12.75
N GLY A 16 7.26 -5.15 13.38
CA GLY A 16 7.08 -3.88 14.08
C GLY A 16 8.09 -3.65 15.21
N GLU A 17 8.76 -4.69 15.69
CA GLU A 17 9.79 -4.62 16.73
C GLU A 17 10.89 -3.60 16.40
N GLU A 18 11.28 -3.46 15.14
CA GLU A 18 12.32 -2.53 14.73
C GLU A 18 12.00 -1.08 15.10
N ILE A 19 10.71 -0.69 15.13
CA ILE A 19 10.33 0.67 15.50
C ILE A 19 10.51 0.98 16.99
N GLN A 20 10.70 -0.03 17.85
CA GLN A 20 11.04 0.17 19.28
C GLN A 20 12.40 0.86 19.43
N ASN A 21 13.31 0.66 18.48
CA ASN A 21 14.62 1.30 18.46
C ASN A 21 14.56 2.78 18.03
N CYS A 22 13.38 3.29 17.67
CA CYS A 22 13.21 4.66 17.21
C CYS A 22 13.42 5.66 18.36
N ILE A 23 14.39 6.56 18.20
CA ILE A 23 14.71 7.63 19.18
C ILE A 23 13.87 8.91 18.95
N GLN A 24 12.89 8.88 18.08
CA GLN A 24 11.98 9.99 17.81
C GLN A 24 12.66 11.30 17.33
N CYS A 25 13.83 11.22 16.68
CA CYS A 25 14.61 12.39 16.25
C CYS A 25 13.96 13.25 15.16
N GLY A 26 12.95 12.74 14.46
CA GLY A 26 12.20 13.48 13.43
C GLY A 26 12.84 13.57 12.05
N SER A 27 14.07 13.05 11.85
CA SER A 27 14.78 13.12 10.56
C SER A 27 13.98 12.52 9.41
N CYS A 28 13.23 11.44 9.66
CA CYS A 28 12.37 10.79 8.66
C CYS A 28 11.19 11.68 8.22
N SER A 29 10.56 12.41 9.14
CA SER A 29 9.47 13.33 8.81
C SER A 29 10.01 14.60 8.12
N GLY A 30 11.13 15.13 8.60
CA GLY A 30 11.75 16.31 7.99
C GLY A 30 12.32 16.08 6.59
N SER A 31 12.70 14.85 6.25
CA SER A 31 13.20 14.50 4.92
C SER A 31 12.12 14.01 3.94
N CYS A 32 10.90 13.80 4.41
CA CYS A 32 9.83 13.28 3.57
C CYS A 32 9.18 14.40 2.74
N PRO A 33 9.25 14.34 1.39
CA PRO A 33 8.66 15.37 0.54
C PRO A 33 7.14 15.40 0.61
N LEU A 34 6.52 14.33 1.09
CA LEU A 34 5.07 14.19 1.19
C LEU A 34 4.55 14.43 2.62
N ALA A 35 5.42 14.67 3.60
CA ALA A 35 5.00 14.91 4.99
C ALA A 35 3.91 15.99 5.14
N PRO A 36 3.92 17.10 4.38
CA PRO A 36 2.87 18.13 4.48
C PRO A 36 1.46 17.67 4.07
N PHE A 37 1.35 16.54 3.35
CA PHE A 37 0.08 15.98 2.86
C PHE A 37 -0.37 14.77 3.66
N MET A 38 0.46 14.31 4.60
CA MET A 38 0.20 13.16 5.46
C MET A 38 -0.57 13.59 6.71
N ASP A 39 -1.49 12.76 7.19
CA ASP A 39 -2.18 12.97 8.46
C ASP A 39 -1.17 12.97 9.62
N TYR A 40 -0.23 12.05 9.56
CA TYR A 40 0.91 11.95 10.48
C TYR A 40 2.21 11.80 9.70
N GLY A 41 3.24 12.56 10.04
CA GLY A 41 4.58 12.30 9.51
C GLY A 41 5.09 10.92 9.96
N PRO A 42 6.10 10.33 9.27
CA PRO A 42 6.61 9.00 9.62
C PRO A 42 6.99 8.83 11.10
N ARG A 43 7.58 9.85 11.73
CA ARG A 43 7.91 9.83 13.17
C ARG A 43 6.66 9.68 14.03
N GLN A 44 5.65 10.51 13.78
CA GLN A 44 4.40 10.51 14.55
C GLN A 44 3.64 9.19 14.38
N LEU A 45 3.62 8.65 13.15
CA LEU A 45 3.00 7.35 12.89
C LEU A 45 3.65 6.24 13.72
N PHE A 46 4.98 6.26 13.84
CA PHE A 46 5.70 5.27 14.66
C PHE A 46 5.47 5.45 16.16
N GLU A 47 5.30 6.69 16.62
CA GLU A 47 4.93 7.00 17.99
C GLU A 47 3.56 6.41 18.33
N LEU A 48 2.54 6.70 17.53
CA LEU A 48 1.20 6.14 17.69
C LEU A 48 1.21 4.59 17.69
N ALA A 49 1.96 3.98 16.77
CA ALA A 49 2.08 2.53 16.72
C ALA A 49 2.73 1.93 17.99
N ARG A 50 3.71 2.63 18.58
CA ARG A 50 4.35 2.20 19.83
C ARG A 50 3.42 2.37 21.03
N GLU A 51 2.65 3.42 21.10
CA GLU A 51 1.64 3.67 22.15
C GLU A 51 0.50 2.65 22.06
N GLY A 52 0.16 2.19 20.87
CA GLY A 52 -0.86 1.17 20.64
C GLY A 52 -2.11 1.66 19.95
N ASP A 53 -2.09 2.90 19.44
CA ASP A 53 -3.21 3.49 18.70
C ASP A 53 -3.22 2.98 17.24
N MET A 54 -3.23 1.66 17.09
CA MET A 54 -3.10 1.00 15.79
C MET A 54 -4.28 1.27 14.86
N GLU A 55 -5.46 1.50 15.39
CA GLU A 55 -6.63 1.84 14.58
C GLU A 55 -6.42 3.19 13.87
N ASP A 56 -5.90 4.20 14.56
CA ASP A 56 -5.58 5.51 13.99
C ASP A 56 -4.42 5.41 13.01
N VAL A 57 -3.39 4.61 13.33
CA VAL A 57 -2.28 4.31 12.42
C VAL A 57 -2.79 3.72 11.10
N LEU A 58 -3.69 2.73 11.16
CA LEU A 58 -4.19 2.03 9.98
C LEU A 58 -5.22 2.86 9.17
N LYS A 59 -5.90 3.81 9.82
CA LYS A 59 -6.79 4.77 9.15
C LYS A 59 -6.04 5.94 8.52
N ALA A 60 -4.79 6.20 8.93
CA ALA A 60 -4.01 7.32 8.42
C ALA A 60 -3.71 7.18 6.91
N ASN A 61 -3.66 8.31 6.21
CA ASN A 61 -3.27 8.35 4.80
C ASN A 61 -1.75 8.20 4.60
N THR A 62 -0.96 8.33 5.66
CA THR A 62 0.50 8.40 5.65
C THR A 62 1.15 7.27 4.87
N MET A 63 0.81 6.02 5.19
CA MET A 63 1.37 4.87 4.51
C MET A 63 0.96 4.84 3.02
N TRP A 64 -0.24 5.31 2.66
CA TRP A 64 -0.74 5.32 1.29
C TRP A 64 -0.05 6.36 0.42
N LEU A 65 0.33 7.50 0.99
CA LEU A 65 1.09 8.55 0.31
C LEU A 65 2.59 8.22 0.17
N CYS A 66 3.09 7.23 0.90
CA CYS A 66 4.49 6.82 0.79
C CYS A 66 4.81 6.29 -0.61
N VAL A 67 5.69 6.98 -1.32
CA VAL A 67 6.18 6.64 -2.68
C VAL A 67 7.51 5.89 -2.67
N SER A 68 7.95 5.44 -1.50
CA SER A 68 9.18 4.65 -1.31
C SER A 68 10.44 5.28 -1.92
N CYS A 69 10.60 6.59 -1.72
CA CYS A 69 11.79 7.32 -2.19
C CYS A 69 13.05 7.06 -1.34
N TYR A 70 12.94 6.34 -0.21
CA TYR A 70 14.00 5.96 0.72
C TYR A 70 14.73 7.11 1.43
N ASN A 71 14.37 8.39 1.21
CA ASN A 71 15.02 9.52 1.88
C ASN A 71 15.01 9.39 3.41
N CYS A 72 13.90 8.93 3.99
CA CYS A 72 13.76 8.71 5.42
C CYS A 72 14.67 7.59 5.94
N VAL A 73 14.91 6.55 5.13
CA VAL A 73 15.78 5.42 5.49
C VAL A 73 17.22 5.88 5.56
N VAL A 74 17.72 6.56 4.53
CA VAL A 74 19.11 7.06 4.46
C VAL A 74 19.42 8.06 5.59
N LYS A 75 18.40 8.77 6.08
CA LYS A 75 18.57 9.77 7.16
C LYS A 75 18.32 9.21 8.57
N CYS A 76 17.95 7.94 8.68
CA CYS A 76 17.66 7.34 9.98
C CYS A 76 18.96 7.02 10.76
N PRO A 77 19.21 7.64 11.95
CA PRO A 77 20.42 7.35 12.75
C PRO A 77 20.35 6.00 13.47
N ARG A 78 19.20 5.29 13.35
CA ARG A 78 19.00 3.96 13.94
C ARG A 78 18.83 2.88 12.87
N ASP A 79 19.14 3.18 11.61
CA ASP A 79 19.10 2.26 10.47
C ASP A 79 17.74 1.55 10.28
N ILE A 80 16.64 2.18 10.74
CA ILE A 80 15.29 1.62 10.57
C ILE A 80 14.87 1.77 9.11
N VAL A 81 14.45 0.67 8.50
CA VAL A 81 13.94 0.65 7.12
C VAL A 81 12.47 1.09 7.11
N ILE A 82 12.24 2.40 7.24
CA ILE A 82 10.93 3.02 7.41
C ILE A 82 9.96 2.66 6.28
N THR A 83 10.46 2.52 5.05
CA THR A 83 9.65 2.13 3.88
C THR A 83 9.03 0.75 4.04
N ASP A 84 9.76 -0.20 4.63
CA ASP A 84 9.26 -1.56 4.85
C ASP A 84 8.12 -1.57 5.86
N HIS A 85 8.21 -0.75 6.91
CA HIS A 85 7.11 -0.58 7.86
C HIS A 85 5.89 0.07 7.21
N MET A 86 6.06 1.03 6.27
CA MET A 86 4.95 1.58 5.50
C MET A 86 4.25 0.51 4.65
N TYR A 87 5.02 -0.41 4.04
CA TYR A 87 4.43 -1.55 3.32
C TYR A 87 3.75 -2.54 4.25
N ALA A 88 4.34 -2.83 5.40
CA ALA A 88 3.76 -3.68 6.42
C ALA A 88 2.39 -3.15 6.89
N LEU A 89 2.31 -1.84 7.18
CA LEU A 89 1.08 -1.18 7.57
C LEU A 89 0.03 -1.19 6.44
N LYS A 90 0.42 -0.95 5.17
CA LYS A 90 -0.49 -1.11 4.02
C LYS A 90 -1.09 -2.51 3.94
N LYS A 91 -0.22 -3.52 4.08
CA LYS A 91 -0.62 -4.94 4.04
C LYS A 91 -1.57 -5.27 5.18
N MET A 92 -1.26 -4.79 6.38
CA MET A 92 -2.09 -4.98 7.56
C MET A 92 -3.45 -4.28 7.39
N ALA A 93 -3.48 -3.03 6.96
CA ALA A 93 -4.72 -2.28 6.73
C ALA A 93 -5.66 -2.99 5.74
N LEU A 94 -5.10 -3.51 4.62
CA LEU A 94 -5.87 -4.29 3.65
C LEU A 94 -6.36 -5.63 4.22
N GLY A 95 -5.53 -6.29 5.03
CA GLY A 95 -5.87 -7.57 5.67
C GLY A 95 -6.98 -7.45 6.70
N GLU A 96 -6.99 -6.36 7.46
CA GLU A 96 -8.00 -6.05 8.49
C GLU A 96 -9.23 -5.33 7.91
N GLY A 97 -9.19 -4.94 6.63
CA GLY A 97 -10.27 -4.16 6.01
C GLY A 97 -10.41 -2.74 6.57
N ILE A 98 -9.34 -2.21 7.18
CA ILE A 98 -9.32 -0.87 7.78
C ILE A 98 -8.84 0.10 6.72
N GLN A 99 -9.63 1.15 6.48
CA GLN A 99 -9.26 2.20 5.52
C GLN A 99 -9.73 3.55 6.05
N ALA A 100 -8.97 4.60 5.69
CA ALA A 100 -9.42 5.96 5.94
C ALA A 100 -10.74 6.23 5.20
N PRO A 101 -11.69 6.96 5.80
CA PRO A 101 -12.94 7.32 5.14
C PRO A 101 -12.67 8.05 3.81
N GLY A 102 -13.22 7.52 2.71
CA GLY A 102 -13.05 8.11 1.37
C GLY A 102 -11.67 7.89 0.73
N ALA A 103 -10.81 7.06 1.30
CA ALA A 103 -9.52 6.75 0.73
C ALA A 103 -9.66 5.98 -0.60
N LYS A 104 -9.17 6.59 -1.69
CA LYS A 104 -9.24 6.01 -3.05
C LYS A 104 -8.02 5.14 -3.39
N LEU A 105 -6.90 5.38 -2.74
CA LEU A 105 -5.65 4.68 -3.01
C LEU A 105 -5.72 3.18 -2.69
N PRO A 106 -6.30 2.72 -1.57
CA PRO A 106 -6.48 1.31 -1.31
C PRO A 106 -7.24 0.59 -2.43
N ASP A 107 -8.33 1.19 -2.92
CA ASP A 107 -9.11 0.63 -4.02
C ASP A 107 -8.32 0.57 -5.33
N LEU A 108 -7.47 1.54 -5.58
CA LEU A 108 -6.56 1.52 -6.72
C LEU A 108 -5.54 0.38 -6.60
N TYR A 109 -4.93 0.18 -5.43
CA TYR A 109 -4.02 -0.95 -5.18
C TYR A 109 -4.72 -2.30 -5.42
N GLU A 110 -5.96 -2.46 -4.94
CA GLU A 110 -6.75 -3.67 -5.19
C GLU A 110 -7.10 -3.85 -6.68
N ALA A 111 -7.35 -2.75 -7.41
CA ALA A 111 -7.57 -2.81 -8.84
C ALA A 111 -6.34 -3.31 -9.62
N PHE A 112 -5.13 -3.00 -9.15
CA PHE A 112 -3.87 -3.54 -9.70
C PHE A 112 -3.65 -5.00 -9.29
N ARG A 113 -3.89 -5.35 -8.03
CA ARG A 113 -3.61 -6.69 -7.49
C ARG A 113 -4.36 -7.78 -8.24
N GLY A 114 -5.64 -7.59 -8.47
CA GLY A 114 -6.49 -8.62 -9.08
C GLY A 114 -6.05 -9.09 -10.48
N PRO A 115 -5.73 -8.20 -11.43
CA PRO A 115 -5.19 -8.61 -12.73
C PRO A 115 -3.84 -9.32 -12.63
N VAL A 116 -2.94 -8.87 -11.73
CA VAL A 116 -1.64 -9.54 -11.51
C VAL A 116 -1.86 -10.97 -11.03
N GLU A 117 -2.72 -11.19 -10.03
CA GLU A 117 -2.99 -12.53 -9.51
C GLU A 117 -3.61 -13.46 -10.57
N ARG A 118 -4.47 -12.91 -11.43
CA ARG A 118 -5.21 -13.70 -12.41
C ARG A 118 -4.42 -14.00 -13.68
N TYR A 119 -3.64 -13.04 -14.16
CA TYR A 119 -2.97 -13.08 -15.46
C TYR A 119 -1.44 -12.97 -15.38
N GLY A 120 -0.89 -12.69 -14.19
CA GLY A 120 0.52 -12.42 -13.97
C GLY A 120 1.01 -11.07 -14.52
N LYS A 121 0.11 -10.32 -15.17
CA LYS A 121 0.40 -9.03 -15.80
C LYS A 121 -0.83 -8.13 -15.68
N ILE A 122 -0.60 -6.84 -15.64
CA ILE A 122 -1.67 -5.83 -15.70
C ILE A 122 -1.93 -5.40 -17.14
N THR A 123 -3.17 -4.98 -17.38
CA THR A 123 -3.58 -4.29 -18.59
C THR A 123 -4.38 -3.05 -18.16
N ASP A 124 -4.11 -1.90 -18.77
CA ASP A 124 -4.68 -0.61 -18.37
C ASP A 124 -6.20 -0.67 -18.26
N ILE A 125 -6.86 -1.27 -19.25
CA ILE A 125 -8.33 -1.34 -19.28
C ILE A 125 -8.91 -2.18 -18.12
N GLN A 126 -8.18 -3.21 -17.65
CA GLN A 126 -8.64 -4.03 -16.54
C GLN A 126 -8.58 -3.27 -15.21
N VAL A 127 -7.48 -2.54 -15.00
CA VAL A 127 -7.31 -1.69 -13.81
C VAL A 127 -8.36 -0.59 -13.81
N MET A 128 -8.53 0.09 -14.94
CA MET A 128 -9.53 1.16 -15.09
C MET A 128 -10.95 0.65 -14.83
N ASN A 129 -11.34 -0.48 -15.40
CA ASN A 129 -12.68 -1.04 -15.21
C ASN A 129 -12.93 -1.44 -13.74
N ARG A 130 -11.94 -2.07 -13.08
CA ARG A 130 -12.07 -2.44 -11.66
C ARG A 130 -12.17 -1.21 -10.75
N TYR A 131 -11.38 -0.19 -11.03
CA TYR A 131 -11.45 1.08 -10.30
C TYR A 131 -12.77 1.82 -10.58
N ALA A 132 -13.20 1.86 -11.83
CA ALA A 132 -14.46 2.48 -12.25
C ALA A 132 -15.69 1.90 -11.53
N PHE A 133 -15.68 0.59 -11.27
CA PHE A 133 -16.79 -0.08 -10.59
C PHE A 133 -17.00 0.45 -9.17
N ARG A 134 -15.91 0.86 -8.49
CA ARG A 134 -15.96 1.44 -7.14
C ARG A 134 -16.09 2.96 -7.14
N HIS A 135 -15.57 3.62 -8.17
CA HIS A 135 -15.51 5.08 -8.29
C HIS A 135 -16.05 5.60 -9.63
N PRO A 136 -17.35 5.38 -9.94
CA PRO A 136 -17.91 5.74 -11.26
C PRO A 136 -17.83 7.24 -11.53
N VAL A 137 -18.01 8.08 -10.52
CA VAL A 137 -17.98 9.55 -10.67
C VAL A 137 -16.58 10.04 -11.07
N ASP A 138 -15.51 9.46 -10.51
CA ASP A 138 -14.14 9.85 -10.85
C ASP A 138 -13.78 9.48 -12.29
N VAL A 139 -14.31 8.34 -12.76
CA VAL A 139 -14.11 7.92 -14.16
C VAL A 139 -14.87 8.82 -15.12
N MET A 140 -16.11 9.22 -14.78
CA MET A 140 -16.87 10.20 -15.59
C MET A 140 -16.12 11.52 -15.76
N LYS A 141 -15.51 12.04 -14.70
CA LYS A 141 -14.71 13.28 -14.77
C LYS A 141 -13.51 13.15 -15.73
N ASN A 142 -12.96 11.96 -15.89
CA ASN A 142 -11.79 11.69 -16.72
C ASN A 142 -12.12 11.07 -18.09
N THR A 143 -13.40 10.95 -18.45
CA THR A 143 -13.85 10.32 -19.70
C THR A 143 -13.24 11.00 -20.93
N LEU A 144 -13.14 12.32 -20.94
CA LEU A 144 -12.54 13.07 -22.05
C LEU A 144 -11.06 12.70 -22.24
N LEU A 145 -10.32 12.53 -21.15
CA LEU A 145 -8.92 12.08 -21.18
C LEU A 145 -8.84 10.64 -21.70
N ALA A 146 -9.70 9.74 -21.20
CA ALA A 146 -9.76 8.36 -21.64
C ALA A 146 -10.03 8.25 -23.16
N LEU A 147 -10.98 9.04 -23.69
CA LEU A 147 -11.26 9.11 -25.13
C LEU A 147 -10.06 9.62 -25.93
N LYS A 148 -9.35 10.65 -25.47
CA LYS A 148 -8.13 11.13 -26.11
C LYS A 148 -7.02 10.07 -26.14
N LEU A 149 -6.85 9.32 -25.07
CA LEU A 149 -5.87 8.21 -24.98
C LEU A 149 -6.26 7.05 -25.90
N ALA A 150 -7.55 6.68 -25.94
CA ALA A 150 -8.07 5.65 -26.82
C ALA A 150 -7.88 6.02 -28.31
N LYS A 151 -8.20 7.26 -28.70
CA LYS A 151 -7.97 7.78 -30.06
C LYS A 151 -6.50 7.73 -30.48
N ARG A 152 -5.58 7.91 -29.53
CA ARG A 152 -4.12 7.82 -29.75
C ARG A 152 -3.58 6.39 -29.67
N LYS A 153 -4.45 5.37 -29.54
CA LYS A 153 -4.07 3.96 -29.37
C LYS A 153 -3.09 3.72 -28.21
N ARG A 154 -3.22 4.52 -27.13
CA ARG A 154 -2.36 4.45 -25.94
C ARG A 154 -2.91 3.49 -24.87
N LEU A 155 -4.17 3.03 -25.01
CA LEU A 155 -4.79 2.07 -24.10
C LEU A 155 -4.69 0.66 -24.69
N GLU A 156 -4.08 -0.24 -23.93
CA GLU A 156 -4.02 -1.66 -24.29
C GLU A 156 -5.34 -2.33 -23.92
N HIS A 157 -6.10 -2.80 -24.93
CA HIS A 157 -7.39 -3.45 -24.74
C HIS A 157 -7.29 -4.96 -24.59
N LYS A 158 -6.22 -5.57 -25.11
CA LYS A 158 -6.05 -7.02 -25.11
C LYS A 158 -5.35 -7.48 -23.84
N VAL A 159 -5.94 -8.49 -23.20
CA VAL A 159 -5.32 -9.14 -22.04
C VAL A 159 -4.29 -10.14 -22.53
N HIS A 160 -3.03 -9.88 -22.22
CA HIS A 160 -1.93 -10.79 -22.53
C HIS A 160 -1.41 -11.43 -21.24
N PRO A 161 -1.81 -12.67 -20.89
CA PRO A 161 -1.27 -13.33 -19.72
C PRO A 161 0.24 -13.60 -19.90
N VAL A 162 0.95 -13.77 -18.79
CA VAL A 162 2.36 -14.18 -18.83
C VAL A 162 2.51 -15.53 -19.53
N LYS A 163 3.61 -15.76 -20.24
CA LYS A 163 3.85 -16.97 -21.04
C LYS A 163 3.69 -18.28 -20.23
N ASN A 164 4.13 -18.30 -18.99
CA ASN A 164 3.97 -19.43 -18.07
C ASN A 164 3.05 -19.08 -16.89
N LEU A 165 1.76 -18.90 -17.17
CA LEU A 165 0.77 -18.58 -16.14
C LEU A 165 0.64 -19.69 -15.07
N ALA A 166 0.78 -20.96 -15.47
CA ALA A 166 0.70 -22.08 -14.54
C ALA A 166 1.87 -22.06 -13.53
N GLY A 167 3.10 -21.84 -14.01
CA GLY A 167 4.27 -21.66 -13.15
C GLY A 167 4.13 -20.44 -12.23
N PHE A 168 3.68 -19.30 -12.75
CA PHE A 168 3.41 -18.12 -11.96
C PHE A 168 2.42 -18.40 -10.81
N LYS A 169 1.30 -19.05 -11.11
CA LYS A 169 0.29 -19.41 -10.08
C LYS A 169 0.85 -20.34 -9.02
N LYS A 170 1.69 -21.33 -9.38
CA LYS A 170 2.37 -22.19 -8.41
C LYS A 170 3.27 -21.40 -7.46
N VAL A 171 4.05 -20.45 -7.99
CA VAL A 171 4.89 -19.56 -7.16
C VAL A 171 4.04 -18.72 -6.21
N MET A 172 2.96 -18.13 -6.70
CA MET A 172 2.05 -17.33 -5.86
C MET A 172 1.39 -18.15 -4.77
N THR A 173 0.97 -19.39 -5.07
CA THR A 173 0.39 -20.30 -4.07
C THR A 173 1.43 -20.63 -3.01
N LYS A 174 2.65 -21.00 -3.41
CA LYS A 174 3.72 -21.33 -2.47
C LYS A 174 4.12 -20.16 -1.59
N ALA A 175 4.21 -18.97 -2.16
CA ALA A 175 4.48 -17.74 -1.38
C ALA A 175 3.41 -17.50 -0.29
N ARG A 176 2.12 -17.69 -0.64
CA ARG A 176 1.02 -17.56 0.33
C ARG A 176 1.05 -18.64 1.43
N GLU A 177 1.45 -19.86 1.09
CA GLU A 177 1.63 -20.93 2.09
C GLU A 177 2.73 -20.57 3.10
N LEU A 178 3.88 -20.10 2.60
CA LEU A 178 5.00 -19.67 3.45
C LEU A 178 4.62 -18.49 4.33
N GLU A 179 3.88 -17.55 3.79
CA GLU A 179 3.40 -16.38 4.54
C GLU A 179 2.42 -16.73 5.67
N LYS A 180 1.62 -17.79 5.50
CA LYS A 180 0.73 -18.29 6.55
C LYS A 180 1.46 -19.08 7.63
N ALA A 181 2.61 -19.65 7.30
CA ALA A 181 3.44 -20.43 8.21
C ALA A 181 4.45 -19.57 9.02
N SER A 182 4.68 -18.34 8.59
CA SER A 182 5.48 -17.31 9.26
C SER A 182 4.62 -16.41 10.14
#